data_0a5d0342b6c63a96d3d4e593fe38ca34
#
_entry.id   0a5d0342b6c63a96d3d4e593fe38ca34
#
_cell.length_a   1.000
_cell.length_b   1.000
_cell.length_c   1.000
_cell.angle_alpha   90.00
_cell.angle_beta   90.00
_cell.angle_gamma   90.00
#
_symmetry.space_group_name_H-M   'P 1'
#
loop_
_entity.id
_entity.type
_entity.pdbx_description
1 polymer ?
#
loop_
_entity_poly.entity_id
_entity_poly.type
_entity_poly.pdbx_seq_one_letter_code
_entity_poly.pdbx_strand_id
1 'polypeptide(L)'
;MGIDRSDKESRDGFWARNYEFFGAPVELFLFTHKSLGKFAASDAGLFMQNLMLSAHSKGLGTCAQGSVAVWEDAVRKEFEVSKNYSLLCGICVGYPSETSVNSFGAERIAPSEIILSERSRA
;
A
#
# COMPACT_ATOMS: atom_id res chain seq x y z
N MET A 1 2.08 -12.19 -12.95
CA MET A 1 1.72 -13.21 -11.95
C MET A 1 1.17 -14.51 -12.58
N GLY A 2 0.76 -14.52 -13.84
CA GLY A 2 0.33 -15.73 -14.56
C GLY A 2 -0.97 -16.39 -14.09
N ILE A 3 -1.70 -15.72 -13.18
CA ILE A 3 -3.01 -16.22 -12.72
C ILE A 3 -4.09 -15.77 -13.72
N ASP A 4 -4.84 -16.73 -14.28
CA ASP A 4 -5.96 -16.43 -15.17
C ASP A 4 -7.08 -15.70 -14.42
N ARG A 5 -7.73 -14.75 -15.09
CA ARG A 5 -8.84 -13.97 -14.47
C ARG A 5 -10.05 -14.80 -14.09
N SER A 6 -10.26 -15.93 -14.77
CA SER A 6 -11.35 -16.89 -14.49
C SER A 6 -11.03 -17.82 -13.31
N ASP A 7 -9.75 -18.01 -12.96
CA ASP A 7 -9.31 -18.83 -11.84
C ASP A 7 -9.53 -18.10 -10.51
N LYS A 8 -10.75 -18.25 -10.00
CA LYS A 8 -11.15 -17.59 -8.75
C LYS A 8 -10.37 -18.09 -7.55
N GLU A 9 -10.10 -19.40 -7.47
CA GLU A 9 -9.42 -20.01 -6.33
C GLU A 9 -7.98 -19.51 -6.20
N SER A 10 -7.23 -19.52 -7.29
CA SER A 10 -5.86 -18.97 -7.31
C SER A 10 -5.82 -17.49 -6.99
N ARG A 11 -6.80 -16.69 -7.47
CA ARG A 11 -6.88 -15.26 -7.14
C ARG A 11 -7.19 -15.02 -5.68
N ASP A 12 -8.16 -15.74 -5.12
CA ASP A 12 -8.55 -15.62 -3.70
C ASP A 12 -7.39 -16.05 -2.80
N GLY A 13 -6.68 -17.15 -3.14
CA GLY A 13 -5.48 -17.58 -2.44
C GLY A 13 -4.35 -16.56 -2.50
N PHE A 14 -4.14 -15.93 -3.67
CA PHE A 14 -3.15 -14.86 -3.77
C PHE A 14 -3.54 -13.62 -2.96
N TRP A 15 -4.83 -13.26 -2.96
CA TRP A 15 -5.33 -12.12 -2.21
C TRP A 15 -5.24 -12.34 -0.69
N ALA A 16 -5.46 -13.57 -0.24
CA ALA A 16 -5.33 -13.96 1.17
C ALA A 16 -3.92 -13.73 1.73
N ARG A 17 -2.88 -13.78 0.89
CA ARG A 17 -1.50 -13.49 1.30
C ARG A 17 -1.30 -12.08 1.85
N ASN A 18 -2.21 -11.15 1.57
CA ASN A 18 -2.18 -9.83 2.22
C ASN A 18 -2.33 -9.94 3.75
N TYR A 19 -3.08 -10.92 4.24
CA TYR A 19 -3.30 -11.13 5.67
C TYR A 19 -2.18 -11.94 6.35
N GLU A 20 -1.27 -12.48 5.54
CA GLU A 20 -0.03 -13.08 5.97
C GLU A 20 1.14 -12.11 5.76
N PHE A 21 0.82 -10.84 5.43
CA PHE A 21 1.79 -9.77 5.15
C PHE A 21 2.86 -10.17 4.13
N PHE A 22 2.48 -11.03 3.19
CA PHE A 22 3.38 -11.68 2.21
C PHE A 22 4.59 -12.39 2.84
N GLY A 23 4.50 -12.80 4.10
CA GLY A 23 5.57 -13.43 4.86
C GLY A 23 6.60 -12.44 5.42
N ALA A 24 6.33 -11.15 5.38
CA ALA A 24 7.18 -10.14 5.99
C ALA A 24 7.15 -10.25 7.53
N PRO A 25 8.28 -10.06 8.21
CA PRO A 25 8.36 -10.17 9.68
C PRO A 25 7.77 -8.97 10.43
N VAL A 26 7.51 -7.86 9.73
CA VAL A 26 6.99 -6.63 10.32
C VAL A 26 5.81 -6.14 9.51
N GLU A 27 4.73 -5.80 10.19
CA GLU A 27 3.58 -5.10 9.63
C GLU A 27 3.35 -3.80 10.40
N LEU A 28 3.18 -2.72 9.65
CA LEU A 28 2.83 -1.40 10.17
C LEU A 28 1.40 -1.09 9.78
N PHE A 29 0.58 -0.64 10.73
CA PHE A 29 -0.78 -0.19 10.47
C PHE A 29 -0.84 1.33 10.50
N LEU A 30 -1.17 1.94 9.37
CA LEU A 30 -1.25 3.39 9.24
C LEU A 30 -2.68 3.87 9.44
N PHE A 31 -2.88 4.64 10.50
CA PHE A 31 -4.15 5.25 10.83
C PHE A 31 -4.14 6.74 10.55
N THR A 32 -5.28 7.27 10.12
CA THR A 32 -5.48 8.71 9.92
C THR A 32 -6.63 9.22 10.78
N HIS A 33 -6.53 10.46 11.27
CA HIS A 33 -7.59 11.06 12.06
C HIS A 33 -8.77 11.45 11.17
N LYS A 34 -9.98 11.02 11.55
CA LYS A 34 -11.21 11.19 10.74
C LYS A 34 -11.57 12.64 10.42
N SER A 35 -11.20 13.58 11.30
CA SER A 35 -11.52 15.00 11.10
C SER A 35 -10.71 15.69 9.98
N LEU A 36 -9.60 15.09 9.55
CA LEU A 36 -8.70 15.70 8.56
C LEU A 36 -9.12 15.46 7.10
N GLY A 37 -10.09 14.56 6.88
CA GLY A 37 -10.64 14.28 5.57
C GLY A 37 -9.57 13.93 4.51
N LYS A 38 -9.68 14.52 3.32
CA LYS A 38 -8.77 14.26 2.20
C LYS A 38 -7.30 14.66 2.46
N PHE A 39 -7.06 15.62 3.33
CA PHE A 39 -5.69 16.03 3.68
C PHE A 39 -4.94 14.97 4.45
N ALA A 40 -5.64 14.21 5.31
CA ALA A 40 -5.05 13.08 6.01
C ALA A 40 -4.47 12.03 5.04
N ALA A 41 -5.18 11.75 3.94
CA ALA A 41 -4.70 10.80 2.93
C ALA A 41 -3.46 11.34 2.19
N SER A 42 -3.42 12.64 1.91
CA SER A 42 -2.25 13.30 1.31
C SER A 42 -1.03 13.22 2.22
N ASP A 43 -1.18 13.59 3.47
CA ASP A 43 -0.09 13.55 4.47
C ASP A 43 0.39 12.12 4.70
N ALA A 44 -0.53 11.17 4.79
CA ALA A 44 -0.22 9.75 4.92
C ALA A 44 0.59 9.24 3.72
N GLY A 45 0.23 9.64 2.50
CA GLY A 45 0.98 9.27 1.28
C GLY A 45 2.41 9.80 1.30
N LEU A 46 2.62 11.03 1.75
CA LEU A 46 3.95 11.63 1.90
C LEU A 46 4.78 10.89 2.96
N PHE A 47 4.16 10.56 4.09
CA PHE A 47 4.80 9.77 5.14
C PHE A 47 5.19 8.38 4.64
N MET A 48 4.25 7.68 3.97
CA MET A 48 4.50 6.35 3.40
C MET A 48 5.67 6.37 2.42
N GLN A 49 5.71 7.33 1.51
CA GLN A 49 6.78 7.44 0.53
C GLN A 49 8.15 7.62 1.21
N ASN A 50 8.24 8.48 2.22
CA ASN A 50 9.47 8.68 2.96
C ASN A 50 9.92 7.43 3.72
N LEU A 51 8.98 6.71 4.34
CA LEU A 51 9.24 5.45 5.03
C LEU A 51 9.76 4.38 4.06
N MET A 52 9.10 4.22 2.90
CA MET A 52 9.47 3.23 1.90
C MET A 52 10.85 3.53 1.29
N LEU A 53 11.15 4.78 0.98
CA LEU A 53 12.47 5.18 0.49
C LEU A 53 13.57 4.97 1.55
N SER A 54 13.28 5.30 2.81
CA SER A 54 14.20 5.07 3.91
C SER A 54 14.48 3.58 4.14
N ALA A 55 13.45 2.73 4.06
CA ALA A 55 13.60 1.29 4.13
C ALA A 55 14.46 0.75 2.97
N HIS A 56 14.15 1.19 1.75
CA HIS A 56 14.90 0.81 0.55
C HIS A 56 16.38 1.18 0.63
N SER A 57 16.71 2.35 1.15
CA SER A 57 18.11 2.77 1.35
C SER A 57 18.90 1.89 2.32
N LYS A 58 18.19 1.08 3.10
CA LYS A 58 18.76 0.09 4.07
C LYS A 58 18.69 -1.35 3.55
N GLY A 59 18.35 -1.55 2.28
CA GLY A 59 18.19 -2.88 1.67
C GLY A 59 16.91 -3.63 2.07
N LEU A 60 15.93 -2.92 2.66
CA LEU A 60 14.64 -3.49 3.00
C LEU A 60 13.62 -3.28 1.88
N GLY A 61 12.76 -4.27 1.68
CA GLY A 61 11.57 -4.18 0.85
C GLY A 61 10.36 -3.74 1.67
N THR A 62 9.43 -3.08 1.00
CA THR A 62 8.15 -2.67 1.59
C THR A 62 7.01 -2.90 0.61
N CYS A 63 5.83 -3.20 1.12
CA CYS A 63 4.62 -3.28 0.31
C CYS A 63 3.44 -2.64 1.05
N ALA A 64 2.85 -1.61 0.44
CA ALA A 64 1.64 -1.00 0.95
C ALA A 64 0.41 -1.85 0.61
N GLN A 65 -0.45 -2.11 1.60
CA GLN A 65 -1.54 -3.06 1.53
C GLN A 65 -2.88 -2.39 1.87
N GLY A 66 -3.57 -1.90 0.83
CA GLY A 66 -4.91 -1.31 0.99
C GLY A 66 -5.97 -2.32 1.47
N SER A 67 -5.80 -3.60 1.13
CA SER A 67 -6.70 -4.68 1.53
C SER A 67 -6.83 -4.85 3.05
N VAL A 68 -5.79 -4.55 3.79
CA VAL A 68 -5.78 -4.65 5.27
C VAL A 68 -6.82 -3.71 5.90
N ALA A 69 -7.07 -2.55 5.30
CA ALA A 69 -8.07 -1.60 5.78
C ALA A 69 -9.52 -2.13 5.72
N VAL A 70 -9.80 -3.11 4.87
CA VAL A 70 -11.13 -3.77 4.79
C VAL A 70 -11.47 -4.49 6.10
N TRP A 71 -10.45 -4.93 6.84
CA TRP A 71 -10.58 -5.69 8.07
C TRP A 71 -10.09 -4.90 9.30
N GLU A 72 -10.36 -3.60 9.33
CA GLU A 72 -9.98 -2.71 10.44
C GLU A 72 -10.40 -3.26 11.81
N ASP A 73 -11.56 -3.91 11.88
CA ASP A 73 -12.05 -4.51 13.14
C ASP A 73 -11.14 -5.61 13.69
N ALA A 74 -10.47 -6.37 12.82
CA ALA A 74 -9.50 -7.37 13.26
C ALA A 74 -8.28 -6.70 13.89
N VAL A 75 -7.78 -5.63 13.29
CA VAL A 75 -6.64 -4.86 13.82
C VAL A 75 -7.01 -4.21 15.17
N ARG A 76 -8.24 -3.70 15.30
CA ARG A 76 -8.74 -3.09 16.55
C ARG A 76 -8.95 -4.07 17.70
N LYS A 77 -9.03 -5.37 17.43
CA LYS A 77 -9.05 -6.38 18.48
C LYS A 77 -7.69 -6.61 19.13
N GLU A 78 -6.63 -6.38 18.35
CA GLU A 78 -5.25 -6.58 18.79
C GLU A 78 -4.63 -5.29 19.37
N PHE A 79 -5.11 -4.12 18.96
CA PHE A 79 -4.54 -2.84 19.34
C PHE A 79 -5.60 -1.86 19.85
N GLU A 80 -5.28 -1.15 20.94
CA GLU A 80 -6.08 -0.02 21.42
C GLU A 80 -5.92 1.18 20.49
N VAL A 81 -6.87 1.37 19.58
CA VAL A 81 -6.90 2.52 18.68
C VAL A 81 -8.14 3.36 18.94
N SER A 82 -7.95 4.66 19.20
CA SER A 82 -9.08 5.58 19.39
C SER A 82 -10.03 5.55 18.18
N LYS A 83 -11.33 5.57 18.45
CA LYS A 83 -12.40 5.62 17.43
C LYS A 83 -12.36 6.87 16.53
N ASN A 84 -11.56 7.86 16.89
CA ASN A 84 -11.34 9.05 16.07
C ASN A 84 -10.40 8.79 14.88
N TYR A 85 -9.77 7.64 14.84
CA TYR A 85 -8.89 7.23 13.74
C TYR A 85 -9.54 6.15 12.88
N SER A 86 -9.17 6.11 11.61
CA SER A 86 -9.50 5.03 10.68
C SER A 86 -8.21 4.42 10.12
N LEU A 87 -8.22 3.12 9.92
CA LEU A 87 -7.13 2.43 9.27
C LEU A 87 -7.12 2.80 7.78
N LEU A 88 -6.01 3.33 7.30
CA LEU A 88 -5.81 3.69 5.90
C LEU A 88 -5.26 2.51 5.09
N CYS A 89 -4.20 1.89 5.60
CA CYS A 89 -3.54 0.74 4.97
C CYS A 89 -2.61 0.02 5.94
N GLY A 90 -2.16 -1.17 5.54
CA GLY A 90 -0.98 -1.83 6.09
C GLY A 90 0.27 -1.51 5.28
N ILE A 91 1.43 -1.69 5.86
CA ILE A 91 2.73 -1.63 5.17
C ILE A 91 3.59 -2.75 5.73
N CYS A 92 3.77 -3.81 4.95
CA CYS A 92 4.69 -4.86 5.35
C CYS A 92 6.14 -4.49 5.02
N VAL A 93 7.06 -4.90 5.90
CA VAL A 93 8.49 -4.58 5.80
C VAL A 93 9.30 -5.84 6.04
N GLY A 94 10.27 -6.10 5.17
CA GLY A 94 11.16 -7.26 5.28
C GLY A 94 12.26 -7.24 4.25
N TYR A 95 13.09 -8.25 4.23
CA TYR A 95 14.04 -8.44 3.15
C TYR A 95 13.32 -8.95 1.89
N PRO A 96 13.52 -8.33 0.71
CA PRO A 96 12.86 -8.76 -0.51
C PRO A 96 13.32 -10.16 -0.92
N SER A 97 12.37 -11.02 -1.29
CA SER A 97 12.67 -12.32 -1.86
C SER A 97 13.03 -12.19 -3.35
N GLU A 98 13.70 -13.22 -3.90
CA GLU A 98 14.07 -13.30 -5.32
C GLU A 98 12.92 -13.75 -6.24
N THR A 99 11.68 -13.70 -5.78
CA THR A 99 10.52 -14.09 -6.59
C THR A 99 10.31 -13.12 -7.76
N SER A 100 9.83 -13.65 -8.88
CA SER A 100 9.64 -12.90 -10.13
C SER A 100 8.73 -11.66 -9.98
N VAL A 101 7.82 -11.65 -9.00
CA VAL A 101 6.97 -10.49 -8.72
C VAL A 101 7.78 -9.27 -8.27
N ASN A 102 8.93 -9.47 -7.62
CA ASN A 102 9.80 -8.38 -7.16
C ASN A 102 10.72 -7.83 -8.27
N SER A 103 10.86 -8.54 -9.38
CA SER A 103 11.62 -8.08 -10.55
C SER A 103 10.75 -7.41 -11.61
N PHE A 104 9.43 -7.30 -11.38
CA PHE A 104 8.52 -6.63 -12.31
C PHE A 104 8.68 -5.11 -12.23
N GLY A 105 9.09 -4.50 -13.35
CA GLY A 105 9.13 -3.05 -13.54
C GLY A 105 7.87 -2.58 -14.27
N ALA A 106 7.04 -1.78 -13.62
CA ALA A 106 5.92 -1.12 -14.29
C ALA A 106 6.41 0.08 -15.11
N GLU A 107 5.90 0.21 -16.33
CA GLU A 107 6.12 1.40 -17.15
C GLU A 107 5.59 2.66 -16.45
N ARG A 108 6.22 3.79 -16.75
CA ARG A 108 5.80 5.11 -16.27
C ARG A 108 5.40 5.95 -17.46
N ILE A 109 4.26 6.62 -17.35
CA ILE A 109 3.82 7.59 -18.35
C ILE A 109 4.81 8.77 -18.40
N ALA A 110 4.99 9.34 -19.57
CA ALA A 110 5.89 10.48 -19.74
C ALA A 110 5.36 11.71 -18.98
N PRO A 111 6.23 12.53 -18.38
CA PRO A 111 5.79 13.76 -17.69
C PRO A 111 4.90 14.67 -18.55
N SER A 112 5.14 14.72 -19.87
CA SER A 112 4.34 15.49 -20.83
C SER A 112 2.89 15.03 -20.94
N GLU A 113 2.58 13.79 -20.57
CA GLU A 113 1.21 13.25 -20.56
C GLU A 113 0.45 13.57 -19.27
N ILE A 114 1.19 13.99 -18.23
CA ILE A 114 0.62 14.35 -16.93
C ILE A 114 0.38 15.87 -16.86
N ILE A 115 1.18 16.66 -17.56
CA ILE A 115 1.12 18.11 -17.58
C ILE A 115 -0.04 18.55 -18.49
N LEU A 116 -1.01 19.24 -17.90
CA LEU A 116 -2.11 19.80 -18.67
C LEU A 116 -1.63 21.03 -19.47
N SER A 117 -1.98 21.09 -20.78
CA SER A 117 -1.77 22.29 -21.58
C SER A 117 -2.70 23.43 -21.13
N GLU A 118 -2.24 24.67 -21.25
CA GLU A 118 -3.08 25.85 -21.00
C GLU A 118 -4.28 25.87 -21.95
N ARG A 119 -5.43 26.31 -21.42
CA ARG A 119 -6.59 26.59 -22.27
C ARG A 119 -6.26 27.74 -23.21
N SER A 120 -6.43 27.55 -24.52
CA SER A 120 -6.44 28.68 -25.48
C SER A 120 -7.48 29.69 -25.02
N ARG A 121 -7.02 30.89 -24.68
CA ARG A 121 -7.95 32.02 -24.46
C ARG A 121 -8.52 32.38 -25.82
N ALA A 122 -9.81 32.11 -26.04
CA ALA A 122 -10.57 32.61 -27.17
C ALA A 122 -10.83 34.09 -27.02
#